data_2dc1c4165aeb31a22410867a09515220
#
_entry.id   2dc1c4165aeb31a22410867a09515220
#
_cell.length_a   1.000
_cell.length_b   1.000
_cell.length_c   1.000
_cell.angle_alpha   90.00
_cell.angle_beta   90.00
_cell.angle_gamma   90.00
#
_symmetry.space_group_name_H-M   'P 1'
#
loop_
_entity.id
_entity.type
_entity.pdbx_description
1 polymer ?
#
loop_
_entity_poly.entity_id
_entity_poly.type
_entity_poly.pdbx_seq_one_letter_code
_entity_poly.pdbx_strand_id
1 'polypeptide(L)' 'MASDSKPSVVNADAERKRQQRENGDKARQLQTLTMHRENILSQRTSNPARRAALASALEDVEAQIAKLS' A
#
# COMPACT_ATOMS: atom_id res chain seq x y z
N MET A 1 19.75 -26.11 -28.03
CA MET A 1 18.42 -26.02 -27.45
C MET A 1 17.82 -24.67 -27.70
N ALA A 2 17.20 -24.54 -28.82
CA ALA A 2 16.56 -23.29 -29.19
C ALA A 2 15.36 -22.96 -28.28
N SER A 3 14.82 -23.98 -27.66
CA SER A 3 13.66 -23.81 -26.79
C SER A 3 13.93 -22.93 -25.58
N ASP A 4 15.19 -22.73 -25.21
CA ASP A 4 15.53 -21.98 -24.01
C ASP A 4 15.29 -20.49 -24.15
N SER A 5 15.46 -19.97 -25.37
CA SER A 5 15.30 -18.53 -25.56
C SER A 5 13.83 -18.10 -25.56
N LYS A 6 12.93 -18.97 -26.04
CA LYS A 6 11.52 -18.64 -26.08
C LYS A 6 10.89 -18.50 -24.69
N PRO A 7 11.16 -19.41 -23.76
CA PRO A 7 10.64 -19.24 -22.40
C PRO A 7 11.12 -17.95 -21.75
N SER A 8 12.35 -17.54 -22.03
CA SER A 8 12.88 -16.29 -21.48
C SER A 8 12.07 -15.08 -21.91
N VAL A 9 11.71 -15.01 -23.18
CA VAL A 9 10.93 -13.89 -23.69
C VAL A 9 9.53 -13.86 -23.06
N VAL A 10 8.91 -15.03 -22.97
CA VAL A 10 7.58 -15.14 -22.36
C VAL A 10 7.64 -14.76 -20.87
N ASN A 11 8.70 -15.19 -20.19
CA ASN A 11 8.87 -14.88 -18.79
C ASN A 11 9.06 -13.38 -18.55
N ALA A 12 9.80 -12.71 -19.42
CA ALA A 12 9.99 -11.27 -19.31
C ALA A 12 8.69 -10.51 -19.45
N ASP A 13 7.82 -10.94 -20.37
CA ASP A 13 6.53 -10.31 -20.57
C ASP A 13 5.61 -10.55 -19.36
N ALA A 14 5.61 -11.77 -18.85
CA ALA A 14 4.81 -12.11 -17.67
C ALA A 14 5.26 -11.33 -16.44
N GLU A 15 6.58 -11.16 -16.28
CA GLU A 15 7.12 -10.38 -15.18
C GLU A 15 6.72 -8.91 -15.27
N ARG A 16 6.73 -8.36 -16.49
CA ARG A 16 6.34 -6.97 -16.70
C ARG A 16 4.88 -6.75 -16.30
N LYS A 17 4.01 -7.65 -16.68
CA LYS A 17 2.59 -7.59 -16.31
C LYS A 17 2.40 -7.72 -14.81
N ARG A 18 3.19 -8.60 -14.18
CA ARG A 18 3.14 -8.79 -12.73
C ARG A 18 3.58 -7.52 -12.00
N GLN A 19 4.66 -6.89 -12.45
CA GLN A 19 5.14 -5.65 -11.84
C GLN A 19 4.12 -4.52 -11.97
N GLN A 20 3.47 -4.41 -13.12
CA GLN A 20 2.42 -3.41 -13.30
C GLN A 20 1.26 -3.63 -12.35
N ARG A 21 0.90 -4.88 -12.13
CA ARG A 21 -0.17 -5.24 -11.21
C ARG A 21 0.21 -4.92 -9.77
N GLU A 22 1.43 -5.29 -9.37
CA GLU A 22 1.93 -5.00 -8.04
C GLU A 22 2.01 -3.50 -7.77
N ASN A 23 2.47 -2.73 -8.74
CA ASN A 23 2.55 -1.28 -8.61
C ASN A 23 1.15 -0.66 -8.48
N GLY A 24 0.18 -1.17 -9.24
CA GLY A 24 -1.20 -0.74 -9.13
C GLY A 24 -1.79 -1.05 -7.76
N ASP A 25 -1.49 -2.24 -7.23
CA ASP A 25 -1.96 -2.64 -5.90
C ASP A 25 -1.36 -1.76 -4.82
N LYS A 26 -0.06 -1.47 -4.91
CA LYS A 26 0.59 -0.56 -3.96
C LYS A 26 -0.01 0.83 -4.00
N ALA A 27 -0.27 1.34 -5.19
CA ALA A 27 -0.87 2.67 -5.35
C ALA A 27 -2.25 2.72 -4.71
N ARG A 28 -3.05 1.66 -4.89
CA ARG A 28 -4.37 1.58 -4.28
C ARG A 28 -4.28 1.50 -2.76
N GLN A 29 -3.34 0.71 -2.25
CA GLN A 29 -3.14 0.59 -0.81
C GLN A 29 -2.70 1.93 -0.21
N LEU A 30 -1.79 2.63 -0.87
CA LEU A 30 -1.37 3.95 -0.42
C LEU A 30 -2.53 4.94 -0.40
N GLN A 31 -3.35 4.92 -1.44
CA GLN A 31 -4.52 5.79 -1.51
C GLN A 31 -5.50 5.49 -0.38
N THR A 32 -5.78 4.22 -0.15
CA THR A 32 -6.68 3.80 0.94
C THR A 32 -6.13 4.22 2.29
N LEU A 33 -4.84 4.00 2.52
CA LEU A 33 -4.20 4.37 3.79
C LEU A 33 -4.17 5.88 3.97
N THR A 34 -3.92 6.63 2.92
CA THR A 34 -3.91 8.09 2.96
C THR A 34 -5.30 8.61 3.31
N MET A 35 -6.34 8.06 2.72
CA MET A 35 -7.71 8.42 3.04
C MET A 35 -8.06 8.07 4.47
N HIS A 36 -7.60 6.91 4.94
CA HIS A 36 -7.81 6.49 6.31
C HIS A 36 -7.13 7.44 7.28
N ARG A 37 -5.89 7.83 6.97
CA ARG A 37 -5.15 8.80 7.78
C ARG A 37 -5.89 10.12 7.87
N GLU A 38 -6.37 10.62 6.74
CA GLU A 38 -7.13 11.87 6.71
C GLU A 38 -8.41 11.77 7.53
N ASN A 39 -9.09 10.62 7.46
CA ASN A 39 -10.28 10.39 8.24
C ASN A 39 -9.97 10.42 9.74
N ILE A 40 -8.88 9.78 10.16
CA ILE A 40 -8.44 9.81 11.56
C ILE A 40 -8.14 11.24 11.99
N LEU A 41 -7.41 11.99 11.17
CA LEU A 41 -7.02 13.36 11.48
C LEU A 41 -8.22 14.31 11.52
N SER A 42 -9.28 14.00 10.80
CA SER A 42 -10.49 14.82 10.78
C SER A 42 -11.37 14.59 12.00
N GLN A 43 -11.20 13.47 12.69
CA GLN A 43 -11.98 13.19 13.89
C GLN A 43 -11.48 14.03 15.05
N ARG A 44 -12.39 14.75 15.66
CA ARG A 44 -12.10 15.58 16.81
C ARG A 44 -12.94 15.13 17.98
N THR A 45 -12.30 14.90 19.09
CA THR A 45 -12.98 14.46 20.30
C THR A 45 -12.26 15.00 21.51
N SER A 46 -13.02 15.31 22.56
CA SER A 46 -12.46 15.70 23.85
C SER A 46 -12.27 14.50 24.78
N ASN A 47 -12.71 13.32 24.37
CA ASN A 47 -12.58 12.12 25.19
C ASN A 47 -11.13 11.62 25.15
N PRO A 48 -10.43 11.57 26.32
CA PRO A 48 -9.01 11.18 26.32
C PRO A 48 -8.77 9.75 25.81
N ALA A 49 -9.64 8.81 26.12
CA ALA A 49 -9.49 7.43 25.67
C ALA A 49 -9.63 7.35 24.15
N ARG A 50 -10.57 8.09 23.59
CA ARG A 50 -10.76 8.10 22.14
C ARG A 50 -9.60 8.80 21.44
N ARG A 51 -9.08 9.87 22.03
CA ARG A 51 -7.91 10.55 21.49
C ARG A 51 -6.70 9.64 21.46
N ALA A 52 -6.49 8.87 22.52
CA ALA A 52 -5.39 7.89 22.58
C ALA A 52 -5.56 6.80 21.51
N ALA A 53 -6.78 6.32 21.33
CA ALA A 53 -7.08 5.31 20.30
C ALA A 53 -6.83 5.87 18.89
N LEU A 54 -7.22 7.12 18.65
CA LEU A 54 -6.98 7.76 17.35
C LEU A 54 -5.49 7.97 17.10
N ALA A 55 -4.73 8.35 18.12
CA ALA A 55 -3.28 8.52 17.99
C ALA A 55 -2.60 7.19 17.67
N SER A 56 -3.02 6.12 18.32
CA SER A 56 -2.48 4.79 18.05
C SER A 56 -2.83 4.31 16.64
N ALA A 57 -4.07 4.54 16.21
CA ALA A 57 -4.49 4.19 14.86
C ALA A 57 -3.70 4.98 13.81
N LEU A 58 -3.42 6.24 14.08
CA LEU A 58 -2.63 7.09 13.18
C LEU A 58 -1.21 6.56 13.05
N GLU A 59 -0.58 6.17 14.15
CA GLU A 59 0.76 5.59 14.12
C GLU A 59 0.79 4.32 13.27
N ASP A 60 -0.19 3.46 13.43
CA ASP A 60 -0.28 2.22 12.65
C ASP A 60 -0.41 2.51 11.15
N VAL A 61 -1.28 3.44 10.80
CA VAL A 61 -1.49 3.81 9.39
C VAL A 61 -0.22 4.43 8.81
N GLU A 62 0.43 5.31 9.54
CA GLU A 62 1.67 5.93 9.09
C GLU A 62 2.79 4.91 8.91
N ALA A 63 2.88 3.93 9.80
CA ALA A 63 3.85 2.85 9.67
C ALA A 63 3.59 2.02 8.41
N GLN A 64 2.34 1.75 8.09
CA GLN A 64 1.99 1.01 6.88
C GLN A 64 2.30 1.82 5.62
N ILE A 65 2.03 3.11 5.64
CA ILE A 65 2.38 4.00 4.53
C ILE A 65 3.89 4.00 4.31
N ALA A 66 4.67 4.07 5.39
CA ALA A 66 6.11 4.07 5.30
C ALA A 66 6.65 2.78 4.68
N LYS A 67 6.01 1.65 4.97
CA LYS A 67 6.42 0.37 4.38
C LYS A 67 6.15 0.31 2.87
N LEU A 68 5.14 1.02 2.41
CA LEU A 68 4.76 1.01 0.99
C LEU A 68 5.49 2.06 0.16
N SER A 69 6.06 3.04 0.79
CA SER A 69 6.78 4.12 0.08
C SER A 69 8.33 3.93 0.10
#